data_4e03dd0abe6d07e302bd58fb6ad3c2cb
#
_entry.id   4e03dd0abe6d07e302bd58fb6ad3c2cb
#
_cell.length_a   1.000
_cell.length_b   1.000
_cell.length_c   1.000
_cell.angle_alpha   90.00
_cell.angle_beta   90.00
_cell.angle_gamma   90.00
#
_symmetry.space_group_name_H-M   'P 1'
#
loop_
_entity.id
_entity.type
_entity.pdbx_description
1 polymer ?
#
loop_
_entity_poly.entity_id
_entity_poly.type
_entity_poly.pdbx_seq_one_letter_code
_entity_poly.pdbx_strand_id
1 'polypeptide(L)'
;RGLLGITVPTAWGGLGLDYTSYAVAIEAISRASATVGVSLVVHHSLVADMLAHAGRARQKDEWLRRLASGEAVGAFALSEADAGTDAANQQARAERTADGYRITGRKVWVANATAASLAVVFACTRPGQRGQGVTAFLVPMDSPGITRTARADSLGVRGLGCMDLEFDVEVS
;
A
#
# COMPACT_ATOMS: atom_id res chain seq x y z
N ARG A 1 16.05 -10.95 10.03
CA ARG A 1 15.39 -11.59 8.89
C ARG A 1 13.92 -11.87 9.25
N GLY A 2 13.00 -11.76 8.31
CA GLY A 2 11.56 -12.05 8.50
C GLY A 2 10.71 -10.90 9.05
N LEU A 3 11.29 -9.74 9.38
CA LEU A 3 10.55 -8.60 9.94
C LEU A 3 9.47 -8.03 8.99
N LEU A 4 9.63 -8.23 7.69
CA LEU A 4 8.67 -7.78 6.68
C LEU A 4 7.42 -8.67 6.58
N GLY A 5 7.45 -9.86 7.19
CA GLY A 5 6.35 -10.82 7.18
C GLY A 5 6.02 -11.41 8.56
N ILE A 6 6.07 -10.61 9.63
CA ILE A 6 5.93 -11.12 11.02
C ILE A 6 4.62 -11.88 11.22
N THR A 7 3.48 -11.32 10.83
CA THR A 7 2.15 -11.97 10.97
C THR A 7 1.74 -12.75 9.73
N VAL A 8 2.46 -12.59 8.62
CA VAL A 8 2.15 -13.33 7.39
C VAL A 8 2.33 -14.83 7.65
N PRO A 9 1.37 -15.68 7.26
CA PRO A 9 1.44 -17.13 7.49
C PRO A 9 2.71 -17.75 6.89
N THR A 10 3.24 -18.77 7.56
CA THR A 10 4.46 -19.49 7.14
C THR A 10 4.32 -20.13 5.75
N ALA A 11 3.12 -20.52 5.35
CA ALA A 11 2.81 -21.02 4.01
C ALA A 11 3.19 -19.99 2.90
N TRP A 12 3.20 -18.70 3.24
CA TRP A 12 3.57 -17.61 2.35
C TRP A 12 4.97 -17.04 2.65
N GLY A 13 5.78 -17.75 3.44
CA GLY A 13 7.15 -17.36 3.76
C GLY A 13 7.27 -16.32 4.88
N GLY A 14 6.19 -16.01 5.57
CA GLY A 14 6.19 -15.18 6.78
C GLY A 14 6.59 -15.97 8.03
N LEU A 15 6.61 -15.29 9.18
CA LEU A 15 6.95 -15.90 10.47
C LEU A 15 5.72 -16.53 11.16
N GLY A 16 4.50 -16.14 10.78
CA GLY A 16 3.26 -16.63 11.38
C GLY A 16 3.11 -16.28 12.86
N LEU A 17 3.75 -15.20 13.31
CA LEU A 17 3.67 -14.73 14.70
C LEU A 17 2.41 -13.88 14.92
N ASP A 18 2.13 -13.59 16.17
CA ASP A 18 0.97 -12.78 16.57
C ASP A 18 1.23 -11.26 16.50
N TYR A 19 0.15 -10.47 16.68
CA TYR A 19 0.25 -9.00 16.66
C TYR A 19 0.98 -8.43 17.88
N THR A 20 1.10 -9.16 18.98
CA THR A 20 1.91 -8.75 20.14
C THR A 20 3.38 -8.77 19.75
N SER A 21 3.83 -9.84 19.14
CA SER A 21 5.19 -9.97 18.59
C SER A 21 5.50 -8.88 17.58
N TYR A 22 4.52 -8.57 16.71
CA TYR A 22 4.63 -7.47 15.75
C TYR A 22 4.78 -6.11 16.44
N ALA A 23 3.94 -5.81 17.45
CA ALA A 23 3.99 -4.54 18.19
C ALA A 23 5.33 -4.35 18.89
N VAL A 24 5.86 -5.39 19.55
CA VAL A 24 7.18 -5.36 20.20
C VAL A 24 8.30 -5.09 19.19
N ALA A 25 8.24 -5.74 18.02
CA ALA A 25 9.24 -5.52 16.98
C ALA A 25 9.18 -4.08 16.43
N ILE A 26 7.98 -3.55 16.17
CA ILE A 26 7.79 -2.16 15.71
C ILE A 26 8.27 -1.16 16.77
N GLU A 27 7.97 -1.38 18.04
CA GLU A 27 8.46 -0.50 19.13
C GLU A 27 9.99 -0.47 19.13
N ALA A 28 10.64 -1.64 19.13
CA ALA A 28 12.08 -1.73 19.19
C ALA A 28 12.77 -1.04 17.99
N ILE A 29 12.23 -1.25 16.77
CA ILE A 29 12.74 -0.64 15.55
C ILE A 29 12.52 0.88 15.56
N SER A 30 11.32 1.33 15.96
CA SER A 30 10.97 2.75 15.94
C SER A 30 11.78 3.57 16.96
N ARG A 31 12.21 2.96 18.06
CA ARG A 31 13.13 3.59 19.03
C ARG A 31 14.50 3.89 18.41
N ALA A 32 14.96 3.04 17.51
CA ALA A 32 16.21 3.27 16.78
C ALA A 32 16.01 4.21 15.57
N SER A 33 14.90 4.05 14.84
CA SER A 33 14.56 4.87 13.68
C SER A 33 13.06 4.89 13.42
N ALA A 34 12.41 6.03 13.69
CA ALA A 34 11.00 6.22 13.37
C ALA A 34 10.72 6.06 11.86
N THR A 35 11.63 6.47 11.00
CA THR A 35 11.50 6.30 9.54
C THR A 35 11.37 4.83 9.16
N VAL A 36 12.26 3.98 9.68
CA VAL A 36 12.24 2.53 9.40
C VAL A 36 11.00 1.89 10.01
N GLY A 37 10.62 2.29 11.24
CA GLY A 37 9.42 1.80 11.89
C GLY A 37 8.15 2.09 11.07
N VAL A 38 7.96 3.35 10.62
CA VAL A 38 6.81 3.73 9.79
C VAL A 38 6.84 3.01 8.43
N SER A 39 8.02 2.91 7.79
CA SER A 39 8.16 2.17 6.53
C SER A 39 7.72 0.71 6.68
N LEU A 40 8.13 0.06 7.77
CA LEU A 40 7.75 -1.31 8.07
C LEU A 40 6.25 -1.44 8.37
N VAL A 41 5.66 -0.49 9.12
CA VAL A 41 4.21 -0.48 9.39
C VAL A 41 3.40 -0.37 8.10
N VAL A 42 3.75 0.55 7.20
CA VAL A 42 3.06 0.70 5.92
C VAL A 42 3.17 -0.58 5.09
N HIS A 43 4.37 -1.10 4.94
CA HIS A 43 4.61 -2.33 4.20
C HIS A 43 3.85 -3.53 4.78
N HIS A 44 3.99 -3.74 6.09
CA HIS A 44 3.46 -4.92 6.77
C HIS A 44 1.94 -4.80 7.00
N SER A 45 1.49 -3.82 7.81
CA SER A 45 0.10 -3.75 8.24
C SER A 45 -0.86 -3.33 7.14
N LEU A 46 -0.44 -2.35 6.30
CA LEU A 46 -1.34 -1.77 5.31
C LEU A 46 -1.28 -2.49 3.96
N VAL A 47 -0.26 -3.32 3.72
CA VAL A 47 -0.13 -4.03 2.44
C VAL A 47 -0.07 -5.54 2.64
N ALA A 48 0.97 -6.10 3.27
CA ALA A 48 1.15 -7.54 3.35
C ALA A 48 0.05 -8.23 4.17
N ASP A 49 -0.25 -7.70 5.35
CA ASP A 49 -1.27 -8.25 6.25
C ASP A 49 -2.69 -8.08 5.67
N MET A 50 -2.98 -6.91 5.07
CA MET A 50 -4.24 -6.70 4.37
C MET A 50 -4.40 -7.69 3.20
N LEU A 51 -3.35 -7.93 2.41
CA LEU A 51 -3.36 -8.90 1.32
C LEU A 51 -3.53 -10.33 1.86
N ALA A 52 -2.88 -10.67 2.98
CA ALA A 52 -3.01 -11.97 3.63
C ALA A 52 -4.47 -12.27 4.04
N HIS A 53 -5.20 -11.27 4.52
CA HIS A 53 -6.58 -11.42 4.98
C HIS A 53 -7.61 -11.28 3.86
N ALA A 54 -7.50 -10.25 3.03
CA ALA A 54 -8.53 -9.86 2.06
C ALA A 54 -8.20 -10.21 0.61
N GLY A 55 -6.94 -10.58 0.31
CA GLY A 55 -6.51 -10.91 -1.05
C GLY A 55 -7.11 -12.20 -1.59
N ARG A 56 -7.34 -12.24 -2.89
CA ARG A 56 -7.71 -13.47 -3.62
C ARG A 56 -6.51 -14.42 -3.70
N ALA A 57 -6.74 -15.72 -3.89
CA ALA A 57 -5.68 -16.72 -3.98
C ALA A 57 -4.57 -16.31 -4.97
N ARG A 58 -4.93 -15.95 -6.21
CA ARG A 58 -3.98 -15.50 -7.23
C ARG A 58 -3.13 -14.30 -6.78
N GLN A 59 -3.74 -13.31 -6.11
CA GLN A 59 -3.03 -12.12 -5.61
C GLN A 59 -2.04 -12.47 -4.50
N LYS A 60 -2.41 -13.42 -3.62
CA LYS A 60 -1.52 -13.94 -2.58
C LYS A 60 -0.36 -14.72 -3.19
N ASP A 61 -0.63 -15.59 -4.17
CA ASP A 61 0.39 -16.36 -4.88
C ASP A 61 1.43 -15.45 -5.55
N GLU A 62 0.96 -14.37 -6.18
CA GLU A 62 1.81 -13.45 -6.92
C GLU A 62 2.65 -12.55 -6.01
N TRP A 63 2.06 -12.02 -4.92
CA TRP A 63 2.68 -10.93 -4.17
C TRP A 63 3.08 -11.26 -2.74
N LEU A 64 2.33 -12.10 -2.04
CA LEU A 64 2.47 -12.20 -0.58
C LEU A 64 3.83 -12.77 -0.16
N ARG A 65 4.34 -13.75 -0.90
CA ARG A 65 5.67 -14.31 -0.63
C ARG A 65 6.79 -13.29 -0.87
N ARG A 66 6.67 -12.51 -1.92
CA ARG A 66 7.63 -11.47 -2.28
C ARG A 66 7.63 -10.32 -1.25
N LEU A 67 6.45 -9.96 -0.75
CA LEU A 67 6.32 -8.98 0.34
C LEU A 67 6.92 -9.53 1.64
N ALA A 68 6.61 -10.75 2.04
CA ALA A 68 7.10 -11.35 3.28
C ALA A 68 8.63 -11.51 3.31
N SER A 69 9.24 -11.79 2.16
CA SER A 69 10.70 -11.90 2.03
C SER A 69 11.43 -10.55 1.91
N GLY A 70 10.71 -9.49 1.52
CA GLY A 70 11.30 -8.18 1.20
C GLY A 70 11.82 -8.05 -0.23
N GLU A 71 11.56 -9.01 -1.09
CA GLU A 71 11.81 -8.90 -2.54
C GLU A 71 10.95 -7.78 -3.16
N ALA A 72 9.73 -7.60 -2.66
CA ALA A 72 8.85 -6.50 -3.01
C ALA A 72 8.56 -5.62 -1.79
N VAL A 73 8.47 -4.31 -2.00
CA VAL A 73 8.06 -3.33 -0.99
C VAL A 73 6.65 -2.83 -1.31
N GLY A 74 5.82 -2.72 -0.27
CA GLY A 74 4.45 -2.25 -0.39
C GLY A 74 4.29 -0.78 -0.05
N ALA A 75 3.44 -0.07 -0.82
CA ALA A 75 2.95 1.27 -0.54
C ALA A 75 1.42 1.28 -0.41
N PHE A 76 0.89 2.28 0.30
CA PHE A 76 -0.54 2.42 0.58
C PHE A 76 -1.04 3.78 0.11
N ALA A 77 -1.83 3.80 -0.95
CA ALA A 77 -2.25 4.99 -1.67
C ALA A 77 -3.76 5.25 -1.44
N LEU A 78 -4.07 5.84 -0.28
CA LEU A 78 -5.44 6.17 0.14
C LEU A 78 -5.75 7.65 -0.03
N SER A 79 -4.94 8.53 0.60
CA SER A 79 -5.21 9.95 0.77
C SER A 79 -5.16 10.74 -0.53
N GLU A 80 -6.06 11.73 -0.65
CA GLU A 80 -6.09 12.73 -1.71
C GLU A 80 -6.05 14.12 -1.10
N ALA A 81 -5.85 15.17 -1.90
CA ALA A 81 -5.79 16.53 -1.42
C ALA A 81 -7.04 16.93 -0.62
N ASP A 82 -8.22 16.50 -1.08
CA ASP A 82 -9.53 16.81 -0.49
C ASP A 82 -10.15 15.62 0.24
N ALA A 83 -9.44 14.50 0.38
CA ALA A 83 -9.92 13.28 1.04
C ALA A 83 -8.82 12.67 1.93
N GLY A 84 -8.56 13.32 3.05
CA GLY A 84 -7.67 12.83 4.11
C GLY A 84 -8.49 12.13 5.20
N THR A 85 -8.97 12.90 6.19
CA THR A 85 -9.82 12.38 7.28
C THR A 85 -11.13 11.80 6.75
N ASP A 86 -11.77 12.45 5.78
CA ASP A 86 -12.93 11.88 5.08
C ASP A 86 -12.47 11.05 3.87
N ALA A 87 -11.87 9.91 4.12
CA ALA A 87 -11.40 8.99 3.08
C ALA A 87 -12.52 8.41 2.21
N ALA A 88 -13.78 8.59 2.59
CA ALA A 88 -14.93 8.19 1.78
C ALA A 88 -15.26 9.19 0.65
N ASN A 89 -14.67 10.38 0.68
CA ASN A 89 -14.86 11.45 -0.31
C ASN A 89 -13.81 11.43 -1.43
N GLN A 90 -13.37 10.25 -1.84
CA GLN A 90 -12.32 10.11 -2.85
C GLN A 90 -12.78 10.53 -4.23
N GLN A 91 -11.89 11.20 -4.96
CA GLN A 91 -12.10 11.65 -6.34
C GLN A 91 -11.47 10.71 -7.36
N ALA A 92 -10.43 9.95 -6.99
CA ALA A 92 -9.85 8.92 -7.85
C ALA A 92 -10.92 7.92 -8.29
N ARG A 93 -10.95 7.59 -9.57
CA ARG A 93 -11.96 6.73 -10.20
C ARG A 93 -11.35 5.41 -10.65
N ALA A 94 -12.17 4.37 -10.63
CA ALA A 94 -11.86 3.10 -11.27
C ALA A 94 -13.05 2.70 -12.16
N GLU A 95 -12.85 2.79 -13.46
CA GLU A 95 -13.86 2.47 -14.46
C GLU A 95 -13.62 1.05 -14.98
N ARG A 96 -14.70 0.29 -15.15
CA ARG A 96 -14.60 -1.08 -15.64
C ARG A 96 -14.23 -1.10 -17.11
N THR A 97 -13.23 -1.91 -17.46
CA THR A 97 -12.82 -2.22 -18.83
C THR A 97 -13.19 -3.66 -19.19
N ALA A 98 -12.87 -4.10 -20.41
CA ALA A 98 -13.10 -5.50 -20.82
C ALA A 98 -12.33 -6.50 -19.96
N ASP A 99 -11.09 -6.15 -19.58
CA ASP A 99 -10.16 -7.06 -18.91
C ASP A 99 -9.91 -6.72 -17.43
N GLY A 100 -10.55 -5.65 -16.91
CA GLY A 100 -10.35 -5.25 -15.53
C GLY A 100 -10.88 -3.85 -15.22
N TYR A 101 -9.99 -2.96 -14.78
CA TYR A 101 -10.32 -1.58 -14.43
C TYR A 101 -9.24 -0.62 -14.89
N ARG A 102 -9.65 0.56 -15.38
CA ARG A 102 -8.78 1.72 -15.54
C ARG A 102 -8.91 2.62 -14.33
N ILE A 103 -7.79 2.87 -13.66
CA ILE A 103 -7.70 3.73 -12.49
C ILE A 103 -7.13 5.08 -12.91
N THR A 104 -7.87 6.16 -12.61
CA THR A 104 -7.44 7.54 -12.86
C THR A 104 -7.56 8.37 -11.60
N GLY A 105 -6.62 9.29 -11.38
CA GLY A 105 -6.63 10.20 -10.24
C GLY A 105 -5.28 10.38 -9.57
N ARG A 106 -5.27 11.14 -8.49
CA ARG A 106 -4.04 11.49 -7.77
C ARG A 106 -4.13 11.14 -6.30
N LYS A 107 -3.10 10.50 -5.78
CA LYS A 107 -2.91 10.20 -4.36
C LYS A 107 -1.75 11.00 -3.81
N VAL A 108 -1.88 11.47 -2.58
CA VAL A 108 -0.86 12.32 -1.94
C VAL A 108 -0.30 11.66 -0.69
N TRP A 109 0.93 12.02 -0.33
CA TRP A 109 1.61 11.51 0.86
C TRP A 109 1.74 9.98 0.92
N VAL A 110 1.97 9.34 -0.23
CA VAL A 110 2.12 7.89 -0.32
C VAL A 110 3.48 7.48 0.22
N ALA A 111 3.50 6.90 1.40
CA ALA A 111 4.72 6.41 2.04
C ALA A 111 5.29 5.19 1.29
N ASN A 112 6.61 4.99 1.35
CA ASN A 112 7.36 3.96 0.64
C ASN A 112 7.32 4.07 -0.90
N ALA A 113 6.63 5.04 -1.49
CA ALA A 113 6.39 5.08 -2.93
C ALA A 113 7.66 5.18 -3.79
N THR A 114 8.77 5.69 -3.23
CA THR A 114 10.08 5.71 -3.91
C THR A 114 10.60 4.29 -4.20
N ALA A 115 10.41 3.36 -3.25
CA ALA A 115 10.96 2.01 -3.30
C ALA A 115 9.90 0.94 -3.58
N ALA A 116 8.62 1.31 -3.63
CA ALA A 116 7.54 0.35 -3.74
C ALA A 116 7.54 -0.37 -5.09
N SER A 117 7.35 -1.69 -5.03
CA SER A 117 7.07 -2.57 -6.17
C SER A 117 5.56 -2.77 -6.38
N LEU A 118 4.78 -2.62 -5.31
CA LEU A 118 3.33 -2.78 -5.28
C LEU A 118 2.71 -1.65 -4.48
N ALA A 119 1.60 -1.08 -4.98
CA ALA A 119 0.74 -0.20 -4.19
C ALA A 119 -0.66 -0.78 -4.02
N VAL A 120 -1.22 -0.63 -2.81
CA VAL A 120 -2.66 -0.74 -2.61
C VAL A 120 -3.26 0.63 -2.87
N VAL A 121 -4.05 0.73 -3.93
CA VAL A 121 -4.67 1.98 -4.39
C VAL A 121 -6.17 1.91 -4.17
N PHE A 122 -6.72 2.91 -3.51
CA PHE A 122 -8.17 3.02 -3.31
C PHE A 122 -8.76 3.97 -4.34
N ALA A 123 -9.80 3.52 -5.04
CA ALA A 123 -10.50 4.33 -6.03
C ALA A 123 -12.01 4.06 -6.02
N CYS A 124 -12.78 5.06 -6.44
CA CYS A 124 -14.23 4.99 -6.49
C CYS A 124 -14.69 4.22 -7.73
N THR A 125 -15.35 3.08 -7.51
CA THR A 125 -15.99 2.26 -8.55
C THR A 125 -17.48 2.55 -8.69
N ARG A 126 -18.12 3.15 -7.66
CA ARG A 126 -19.54 3.48 -7.64
C ARG A 126 -19.76 4.88 -7.09
N PRO A 127 -19.75 5.91 -7.96
CA PRO A 127 -19.97 7.29 -7.55
C PRO A 127 -21.28 7.48 -6.75
N GLY A 128 -21.24 8.38 -5.77
CA GLY A 128 -22.40 8.68 -4.91
C GLY A 128 -22.61 7.72 -3.73
N GLN A 129 -21.91 6.59 -3.67
CA GLN A 129 -22.06 5.64 -2.57
C GLN A 129 -21.04 5.83 -1.44
N ARG A 130 -20.26 6.93 -1.47
CA ARG A 130 -19.21 7.23 -0.46
C ARG A 130 -18.31 6.01 -0.23
N GLY A 131 -17.99 5.67 1.01
CA GLY A 131 -17.12 4.53 1.34
C GLY A 131 -17.56 3.18 0.78
N GLN A 132 -18.88 2.95 0.59
CA GLN A 132 -19.37 1.72 -0.04
C GLN A 132 -19.10 1.65 -1.55
N GLY A 133 -18.76 2.78 -2.16
CA GLY A 133 -18.36 2.88 -3.56
C GLY A 133 -16.86 2.76 -3.78
N VAL A 134 -16.04 2.67 -2.73
CA VAL A 134 -14.58 2.61 -2.82
C VAL A 134 -14.11 1.16 -2.86
N THR A 135 -13.16 0.88 -3.74
CA THR A 135 -12.54 -0.44 -3.91
C THR A 135 -11.02 -0.32 -3.80
N ALA A 136 -10.39 -1.32 -3.19
CA ALA A 136 -8.94 -1.43 -3.13
C ALA A 136 -8.41 -2.25 -4.32
N PHE A 137 -7.38 -1.74 -4.97
CA PHE A 137 -6.71 -2.36 -6.11
C PHE A 137 -5.24 -2.62 -5.78
N LEU A 138 -4.71 -3.73 -6.25
CA LEU A 138 -3.27 -4.00 -6.26
C LEU A 138 -2.71 -3.47 -7.58
N VAL A 139 -1.80 -2.52 -7.49
CA VAL A 139 -1.20 -1.87 -8.66
C VAL A 139 0.31 -2.07 -8.63
N PRO A 140 0.87 -2.86 -9.58
CA PRO A 140 2.32 -2.94 -9.74
C PRO A 140 2.88 -1.55 -10.06
N MET A 141 3.93 -1.15 -9.36
CA MET A 141 4.44 0.22 -9.45
C MET A 141 5.32 0.49 -10.68
N ASP A 142 5.59 -0.51 -11.49
CA ASP A 142 6.23 -0.43 -12.80
C ASP A 142 5.21 -0.36 -13.97
N SER A 143 3.91 -0.37 -13.66
CA SER A 143 2.85 -0.23 -14.67
C SER A 143 2.96 1.10 -15.41
N PRO A 144 2.78 1.11 -16.75
CA PRO A 144 2.71 2.36 -17.50
C PRO A 144 1.51 3.20 -17.03
N GLY A 145 1.67 4.54 -17.07
CA GLY A 145 0.63 5.48 -16.65
C GLY A 145 0.70 5.87 -15.17
N ILE A 146 1.78 5.52 -14.45
CA ILE A 146 2.03 5.99 -13.10
C ILE A 146 3.10 7.10 -13.12
N THR A 147 2.71 8.30 -12.71
CA THR A 147 3.64 9.41 -12.51
C THR A 147 3.92 9.59 -11.02
N ARG A 148 5.20 9.75 -10.66
CA ARG A 148 5.67 9.93 -9.29
C ARG A 148 6.26 11.31 -9.11
N THR A 149 5.72 12.11 -8.19
CA THR A 149 6.23 13.43 -7.85
C THR A 149 6.77 13.40 -6.43
N ALA A 150 8.05 13.70 -6.27
CA ALA A 150 8.67 13.76 -4.95
C ALA A 150 8.04 14.88 -4.11
N ARG A 151 7.84 14.60 -2.83
CA ARG A 151 7.50 15.61 -1.83
C ARG A 151 8.78 16.02 -1.12
N ALA A 152 9.17 17.28 -1.31
CA ALA A 152 10.16 17.94 -0.49
C ALA A 152 9.56 18.28 0.89
N ASP A 153 10.34 18.53 1.91
CA ASP A 153 9.95 19.28 3.11
C ASP A 153 9.01 18.61 4.14
N SER A 154 9.17 17.31 4.38
CA SER A 154 8.64 16.75 5.63
C SER A 154 9.51 17.20 6.82
N LEU A 155 8.88 17.64 7.93
CA LEU A 155 9.58 18.02 9.17
C LEU A 155 10.37 16.84 9.76
N GLY A 156 9.83 15.63 9.67
CA GLY A 156 10.47 14.40 10.15
C GLY A 156 10.30 13.26 9.16
N VAL A 157 10.84 12.08 9.49
CA VAL A 157 10.77 10.84 8.70
C VAL A 157 11.12 11.00 7.22
N ARG A 158 12.08 11.88 6.90
CA ARG A 158 12.44 12.28 5.53
C ARG A 158 12.84 11.11 4.64
N GLY A 159 13.42 10.06 5.22
CA GLY A 159 13.79 8.84 4.49
C GLY A 159 12.63 7.89 4.17
N LEU A 160 11.37 8.26 4.51
CA LEU A 160 10.20 7.42 4.26
C LEU A 160 9.85 7.28 2.77
N GLY A 161 10.44 8.14 1.91
CA GLY A 161 10.21 8.07 0.47
C GLY A 161 8.77 8.37 0.09
N CYS A 162 8.16 9.38 0.74
CA CYS A 162 6.82 9.85 0.41
C CYS A 162 6.79 10.52 -0.97
N MET A 163 5.81 10.15 -1.77
CA MET A 163 5.54 10.76 -3.08
C MET A 163 4.06 11.04 -3.26
N ASP A 164 3.75 11.95 -4.15
CA ASP A 164 2.43 12.01 -4.77
C ASP A 164 2.45 11.11 -6.00
N LEU A 165 1.37 10.37 -6.18
CA LEU A 165 1.20 9.44 -7.30
C LEU A 165 0.01 9.88 -8.13
N GLU A 166 0.21 10.02 -9.43
CA GLU A 166 -0.85 10.21 -10.40
C GLU A 166 -1.00 8.93 -11.21
N PHE A 167 -2.24 8.48 -11.37
CA PHE A 167 -2.58 7.22 -12.02
C PHE A 167 -3.42 7.45 -13.28
N ASP A 168 -3.03 6.82 -14.35
CA ASP A 168 -3.82 6.50 -15.53
C ASP A 168 -3.42 5.09 -15.98
N VAL A 169 -3.84 4.07 -15.22
CA VAL A 169 -3.32 2.71 -15.30
C VAL A 169 -4.44 1.69 -15.42
N GLU A 170 -4.22 0.64 -16.21
CA GLU A 170 -5.10 -0.52 -16.26
C GLU A 170 -4.62 -1.63 -15.33
N VAL A 171 -5.57 -2.25 -14.62
CA VAL A 171 -5.34 -3.38 -13.71
C VAL A 171 -6.39 -4.48 -13.95
N SER A 172 -5.96 -5.74 -13.83
CA SER A 172 -6.80 -6.94 -14.03
C SER A 172 -7.34 -7.52 -12.72
#